data_2d2c2cf288a0564a9fc3175bb5ca0372
#
_entry.id   2d2c2cf288a0564a9fc3175bb5ca0372
#
_cell.length_a   1.000
_cell.length_b   1.000
_cell.length_c   1.000
_cell.angle_alpha   90.00
_cell.angle_beta   90.00
_cell.angle_gamma   90.00
#
_symmetry.space_group_name_H-M   'P 1'
#
loop_
_entity.id
_entity.type
_entity.pdbx_description
1 polymer ?
#
loop_
_entity_poly.entity_id
_entity_poly.type
_entity_poly.pdbx_seq_one_letter_code
_entity_poly.pdbx_strand_id
1 'polypeptide(L)'
;LGIMGTHGLLHKLGVVYNSQDAVLLCGKIQEFISYHAILTSSKLAKERGHYESYEGSEWSHNNLPIDTYCRLMNERHPEHLKNGKDNHYKPSDFERMDWSKVREHIAEYGMRNSNVMAIAPTATISYIQGCSQSIEPDYSTLFVYSTLSGEFTMINEYFVEAAKKKGIWGKDLVEALKAADGDVMSINLDEELQREFKTAFDIEPTILLDAAAERQKWIDMGESLNLYNKGTSLKYLNDMYMHAW
;
A
#
# COMPACT_ATOMS: atom_id res chain seq x y z
N LEU A 1 9.61 9.93 1.74
CA LEU A 1 9.35 9.12 0.55
C LEU A 1 7.98 8.46 0.65
N GLY A 2 7.32 8.26 -0.51
CA GLY A 2 6.07 7.50 -0.63
C GLY A 2 6.12 6.64 -1.88
N ILE A 3 5.06 5.88 -2.11
CA ILE A 3 4.92 5.01 -3.29
C ILE A 3 3.64 5.34 -4.04
N MET A 4 3.61 5.05 -5.33
CA MET A 4 2.43 5.08 -6.20
C MET A 4 2.54 3.98 -7.25
N GLY A 5 1.44 3.66 -7.92
CA GLY A 5 1.42 2.63 -8.95
C GLY A 5 1.33 1.20 -8.42
N THR A 6 0.89 1.01 -7.17
CA THR A 6 0.82 -0.32 -6.56
C THR A 6 -0.13 -1.25 -7.32
N HIS A 7 -1.31 -0.77 -7.73
CA HIS A 7 -2.25 -1.60 -8.48
C HIS A 7 -1.67 -2.05 -9.83
N GLY A 8 -1.08 -1.11 -10.58
CA GLY A 8 -0.39 -1.43 -11.83
C GLY A 8 0.76 -2.42 -11.67
N LEU A 9 1.51 -2.32 -10.56
CA LEU A 9 2.56 -3.30 -10.24
C LEU A 9 1.97 -4.70 -10.01
N LEU A 10 0.86 -4.80 -9.26
CA LEU A 10 0.20 -6.09 -9.02
C LEU A 10 -0.28 -6.73 -10.32
N HIS A 11 -0.89 -5.95 -11.25
CA HIS A 11 -1.24 -6.44 -12.58
C HIS A 11 -0.02 -6.97 -13.35
N LYS A 12 1.10 -6.24 -13.35
CA LYS A 12 2.35 -6.70 -14.00
C LYS A 12 2.89 -8.01 -13.44
N LEU A 13 2.67 -8.25 -12.16
CA LEU A 13 3.11 -9.47 -11.47
C LEU A 13 2.08 -10.60 -11.54
N GLY A 14 0.90 -10.37 -12.10
CA GLY A 14 -0.21 -11.33 -12.14
C GLY A 14 -0.81 -11.63 -10.77
N VAL A 15 -0.71 -10.66 -9.84
CA VAL A 15 -1.24 -10.80 -8.48
C VAL A 15 -2.56 -10.05 -8.38
N VAL A 16 -3.63 -10.76 -8.08
CA VAL A 16 -4.95 -10.17 -7.90
C VAL A 16 -4.98 -9.31 -6.63
N TYR A 17 -5.36 -8.04 -6.74
CA TYR A 17 -5.38 -7.11 -5.61
C TYR A 17 -6.23 -7.63 -4.44
N ASN A 18 -7.41 -8.18 -4.72
CA ASN A 18 -8.31 -8.78 -3.74
C ASN A 18 -7.84 -10.18 -3.31
N SER A 19 -6.61 -10.28 -2.78
CA SER A 19 -6.02 -11.55 -2.35
C SER A 19 -5.04 -11.37 -1.18
N GLN A 20 -4.86 -12.42 -0.41
CA GLN A 20 -3.86 -12.46 0.66
C GLN A 20 -2.42 -12.35 0.12
N ASP A 21 -2.18 -12.86 -1.09
CA ASP A 21 -0.86 -12.73 -1.73
C ASP A 21 -0.50 -11.26 -2.01
N ALA A 22 -1.49 -10.45 -2.42
CA ALA A 22 -1.29 -9.00 -2.59
C ALA A 22 -0.96 -8.33 -1.25
N VAL A 23 -1.68 -8.66 -0.17
CA VAL A 23 -1.43 -8.16 1.18
C VAL A 23 0.03 -8.40 1.60
N LEU A 24 0.47 -9.66 1.52
CA LEU A 24 1.83 -10.05 1.89
C LEU A 24 2.90 -9.42 0.98
N LEU A 25 2.64 -9.32 -0.31
CA LEU A 25 3.56 -8.72 -1.27
C LEU A 25 3.73 -7.22 -1.01
N CYS A 26 2.64 -6.51 -0.71
CA CYS A 26 2.69 -5.08 -0.34
C CYS A 26 3.58 -4.84 0.90
N GLY A 27 3.46 -5.69 1.92
CA GLY A 27 4.32 -5.63 3.11
C GLY A 27 5.79 -5.85 2.78
N LYS A 28 6.11 -6.84 1.94
CA LYS A 28 7.49 -7.13 1.51
C LYS A 28 8.10 -5.98 0.72
N ILE A 29 7.35 -5.39 -0.20
CA ILE A 29 7.79 -4.25 -1.00
C ILE A 29 8.07 -3.06 -0.09
N GLN A 30 7.17 -2.79 0.86
CA GLN A 30 7.34 -1.67 1.79
C GLN A 30 8.55 -1.88 2.71
N GLU A 31 8.76 -3.09 3.24
CA GLU A 31 9.97 -3.41 4.00
C GLU A 31 11.23 -3.10 3.20
N PHE A 32 11.31 -3.58 1.96
CA PHE A 32 12.46 -3.34 1.08
C PHE A 32 12.74 -1.85 0.87
N ILE A 33 11.70 -1.07 0.55
CA ILE A 33 11.84 0.37 0.32
C ILE A 33 12.29 1.08 1.61
N SER A 34 11.67 0.76 2.74
CA SER A 34 11.97 1.38 4.03
C SER A 34 13.38 1.05 4.51
N TYR A 35 13.82 -0.20 4.35
CA TYR A 35 15.19 -0.60 4.64
C TYR A 35 16.22 0.29 3.94
N HIS A 36 16.07 0.44 2.62
CA HIS A 36 17.00 1.24 1.83
C HIS A 36 16.89 2.74 2.10
N ALA A 37 15.68 3.23 2.33
CA ALA A 37 15.44 4.65 2.63
C ALA A 37 16.04 5.04 3.98
N ILE A 38 15.82 4.25 5.02
CA ILE A 38 16.37 4.48 6.37
C ILE A 38 17.89 4.37 6.36
N LEU A 39 18.45 3.30 5.77
CA LEU A 39 19.89 3.15 5.65
C LEU A 39 20.53 4.31 4.88
N THR A 40 19.88 4.80 3.82
CA THR A 40 20.38 5.94 3.05
C THR A 40 20.33 7.23 3.86
N SER A 41 19.28 7.48 4.65
CA SER A 41 19.22 8.62 5.55
C SER A 41 20.34 8.60 6.59
N SER A 42 20.68 7.42 7.10
CA SER A 42 21.81 7.27 8.02
C SER A 42 23.17 7.45 7.32
N LYS A 43 23.35 6.98 6.07
CA LYS A 43 24.53 7.27 5.26
C LYS A 43 24.69 8.76 5.00
N LEU A 44 23.61 9.47 4.73
CA LEU A 44 23.64 10.93 4.62
C LEU A 44 23.98 11.63 5.94
N ALA A 45 23.57 11.06 7.07
CA ALA A 45 23.98 11.57 8.38
C ALA A 45 25.48 11.43 8.61
N LYS A 46 26.11 10.33 8.18
CA LYS A 46 27.57 10.17 8.19
C LYS A 46 28.30 11.28 7.42
N GLU A 47 27.74 11.69 6.27
CA GLU A 47 28.35 12.71 5.41
C GLU A 47 28.10 14.15 5.90
N ARG A 48 26.91 14.43 6.47
CA ARG A 48 26.37 15.78 6.68
C ARG A 48 25.93 16.06 8.11
N GLY A 49 26.13 15.12 9.03
CA GLY A 49 25.58 15.15 10.39
C GLY A 49 24.11 14.75 10.42
N HIS A 50 23.64 14.37 11.60
CA HIS A 50 22.22 14.10 11.85
C HIS A 50 21.40 15.39 11.83
N TYR A 51 20.04 15.27 11.85
CA TYR A 51 19.18 16.46 11.97
C TYR A 51 19.26 17.07 13.38
N GLU A 52 18.92 18.35 13.51
CA GLU A 52 19.19 19.16 14.71
C GLU A 52 18.53 18.61 15.98
N SER A 53 17.28 18.15 15.91
CA SER A 53 16.53 17.58 17.03
C SER A 53 16.60 16.04 17.08
N TYR A 54 17.74 15.46 16.73
CA TYR A 54 17.94 14.01 16.73
C TYR A 54 17.90 13.41 18.12
N GLU A 55 18.55 14.08 19.08
CA GLU A 55 18.64 13.61 20.45
C GLU A 55 17.26 13.55 21.12
N GLY A 56 16.95 12.41 21.74
CA GLY A 56 15.66 12.13 22.36
C GLY A 56 14.57 11.66 21.39
N SER A 57 14.87 11.52 20.08
CA SER A 57 13.97 10.93 19.11
C SER A 57 13.95 9.39 19.18
N GLU A 58 12.94 8.76 18.59
CA GLU A 58 12.90 7.29 18.45
C GLU A 58 14.16 6.76 17.73
N TRP A 59 14.66 7.49 16.73
CA TRP A 59 15.89 7.14 16.03
C TRP A 59 17.12 7.16 16.93
N SER A 60 17.22 8.11 17.87
CA SER A 60 18.34 8.18 18.82
C SER A 60 18.34 7.03 19.82
N HIS A 61 17.18 6.44 20.08
CA HIS A 61 17.03 5.22 20.85
C HIS A 61 17.15 3.94 20.01
N ASN A 62 17.48 4.10 18.72
CA ASN A 62 17.55 3.01 17.74
C ASN A 62 16.23 2.24 17.55
N ASN A 63 15.11 2.94 17.77
CA ASN A 63 13.75 2.41 17.57
C ASN A 63 13.33 2.65 16.13
N LEU A 64 13.19 1.57 15.39
CA LEU A 64 12.64 1.56 14.02
C LEU A 64 11.10 1.49 14.05
N PRO A 65 10.40 1.77 12.93
CA PRO A 65 8.94 1.62 12.86
C PRO A 65 8.43 0.26 13.34
N ILE A 66 9.14 -0.82 13.00
CA ILE A 66 8.79 -2.17 13.42
C ILE A 66 8.87 -2.37 14.94
N ASP A 67 9.80 -1.71 15.63
CA ASP A 67 9.90 -1.78 17.10
C ASP A 67 8.69 -1.10 17.75
N THR A 68 8.28 0.05 17.20
CA THR A 68 7.06 0.76 17.64
C THR A 68 5.83 -0.11 17.44
N TYR A 69 5.70 -0.76 16.27
CA TYR A 69 4.63 -1.69 15.99
C TYR A 69 4.60 -2.83 17.02
N CYS A 70 5.72 -3.52 17.25
CA CYS A 70 5.80 -4.62 18.22
C CYS A 70 5.45 -4.18 19.63
N ARG A 71 5.93 -3.00 20.06
CA ARG A 71 5.59 -2.43 21.37
C ARG A 71 4.09 -2.20 21.50
N LEU A 72 3.46 -1.55 20.52
CA LEU A 72 2.02 -1.28 20.56
C LEU A 72 1.18 -2.56 20.53
N MET A 73 1.59 -3.57 19.76
CA MET A 73 0.90 -4.85 19.71
C MET A 73 1.00 -5.60 21.04
N ASN A 74 2.15 -5.57 21.70
CA ASN A 74 2.33 -6.16 23.02
C ASN A 74 1.53 -5.45 24.09
N GLU A 75 1.39 -4.12 24.01
CA GLU A 75 0.55 -3.32 24.91
C GLU A 75 -0.95 -3.62 24.73
N ARG A 76 -1.41 -3.83 23.48
CA ARG A 76 -2.80 -4.12 23.15
C ARG A 76 -3.20 -5.57 23.45
N HIS A 77 -2.25 -6.49 23.43
CA HIS A 77 -2.46 -7.94 23.62
C HIS A 77 -1.70 -8.51 24.82
N PRO A 78 -1.95 -7.98 26.04
CA PRO A 78 -1.24 -8.43 27.24
C PRO A 78 -1.56 -9.89 27.61
N GLU A 79 -2.59 -10.49 27.03
CA GLU A 79 -2.95 -11.90 27.20
C GLU A 79 -1.87 -12.85 26.66
N HIS A 80 -1.04 -12.43 25.74
CA HIS A 80 0.11 -13.21 25.23
C HIS A 80 1.15 -13.48 26.31
N LEU A 81 1.12 -12.71 27.42
CA LEU A 81 1.98 -12.88 28.60
C LEU A 81 1.47 -13.92 29.60
N LYS A 82 0.17 -14.26 29.58
CA LYS A 82 -0.50 -14.97 30.69
C LYS A 82 -0.21 -16.47 30.77
N ASN A 83 0.35 -17.08 29.73
CA ASN A 83 0.51 -18.53 29.65
C ASN A 83 1.95 -19.04 29.86
N GLY A 84 2.85 -18.23 30.44
CA GLY A 84 4.23 -18.62 30.75
C GLY A 84 5.10 -18.88 29.51
N LYS A 85 4.57 -18.66 28.29
CA LYS A 85 5.31 -18.61 27.03
C LYS A 85 5.52 -17.16 26.65
N ASP A 86 6.76 -16.78 26.36
CA ASP A 86 7.10 -15.47 25.81
C ASP A 86 6.61 -15.41 24.35
N ASN A 87 5.32 -15.08 24.19
CA ASN A 87 4.67 -14.88 22.89
C ASN A 87 4.61 -13.39 22.51
N HIS A 88 5.53 -12.59 23.02
CA HIS A 88 5.67 -11.19 22.62
C HIS A 88 5.96 -11.08 21.11
N TYR A 89 5.33 -10.11 20.47
CA TYR A 89 5.71 -9.70 19.12
C TYR A 89 7.13 -9.12 19.16
N LYS A 90 8.00 -9.65 18.30
CA LYS A 90 9.40 -9.21 18.15
C LYS A 90 9.64 -8.77 16.72
N PRO A 91 10.50 -7.78 16.46
CA PRO A 91 10.86 -7.38 15.10
C PRO A 91 11.28 -8.56 14.22
N SER A 92 12.05 -9.50 14.77
CA SER A 92 12.50 -10.72 14.06
C SER A 92 11.38 -11.61 13.53
N ASP A 93 10.15 -11.48 14.05
CA ASP A 93 9.00 -12.26 13.58
C ASP A 93 8.51 -11.73 12.21
N PHE A 94 8.87 -10.50 11.85
CA PHE A 94 8.42 -9.78 10.66
C PHE A 94 9.56 -9.45 9.70
N GLU A 95 10.78 -9.23 10.20
CA GLU A 95 11.96 -8.84 9.43
C GLU A 95 12.38 -9.96 8.45
N ARG A 96 12.46 -9.60 7.16
CA ARG A 96 12.94 -10.48 6.08
C ARG A 96 14.31 -10.05 5.56
N MET A 97 14.72 -8.82 5.91
CA MET A 97 16.01 -8.24 5.58
C MET A 97 16.92 -8.21 6.81
N ASP A 98 18.20 -8.03 6.59
CA ASP A 98 19.20 -7.91 7.69
C ASP A 98 19.18 -6.49 8.29
N TRP A 99 18.21 -6.24 9.16
CA TRP A 99 18.03 -4.95 9.82
C TRP A 99 19.15 -4.63 10.83
N SER A 100 19.97 -5.61 11.25
CA SER A 100 21.12 -5.37 12.14
C SER A 100 22.07 -4.32 11.57
N LYS A 101 22.33 -4.38 10.26
CA LYS A 101 23.17 -3.40 9.56
C LYS A 101 22.63 -1.97 9.59
N VAL A 102 21.30 -1.83 9.51
CA VAL A 102 20.65 -0.53 9.59
C VAL A 102 20.77 0.02 11.02
N ARG A 103 20.50 -0.83 12.01
CA ARG A 103 20.62 -0.47 13.43
C ARG A 103 22.03 -0.07 13.84
N GLU A 104 23.02 -0.84 13.43
CA GLU A 104 24.44 -0.53 13.66
C GLU A 104 24.83 0.81 13.04
N HIS A 105 24.41 1.07 11.80
CA HIS A 105 24.72 2.31 11.11
C HIS A 105 24.04 3.52 11.74
N ILE A 106 22.79 3.39 12.20
CA ILE A 106 22.08 4.45 12.92
C ILE A 106 22.74 4.72 14.28
N ALA A 107 23.13 3.68 15.01
CA ALA A 107 23.80 3.81 16.29
C ALA A 107 25.14 4.56 16.18
N GLU A 108 25.87 4.41 15.06
CA GLU A 108 27.15 5.06 14.84
C GLU A 108 27.02 6.50 14.30
N TYR A 109 26.06 6.74 13.36
CA TYR A 109 26.00 8.00 12.61
C TYR A 109 24.70 8.78 12.79
N GLY A 110 23.69 8.21 13.41
CA GLY A 110 22.35 8.80 13.54
C GLY A 110 21.57 8.81 12.21
N MET A 111 20.59 9.71 12.13
CA MET A 111 19.72 9.90 10.96
C MET A 111 19.80 11.32 10.43
N ARG A 112 19.87 11.50 9.10
CA ARG A 112 19.84 12.83 8.46
C ARG A 112 18.44 13.43 8.44
N ASN A 113 17.43 12.60 8.29
CA ASN A 113 16.03 13.00 8.17
C ASN A 113 15.26 12.57 9.41
N SER A 114 14.47 13.47 9.97
CA SER A 114 13.58 13.17 11.11
C SER A 114 12.47 12.18 10.76
N ASN A 115 12.00 12.26 9.51
CA ASN A 115 11.00 11.35 8.94
C ASN A 115 11.44 10.90 7.56
N VAL A 116 11.19 9.65 7.23
CA VAL A 116 11.69 9.02 6.00
C VAL A 116 10.57 8.58 5.09
N MET A 117 9.54 7.91 5.62
CA MET A 117 8.49 7.26 4.85
C MET A 117 7.09 7.73 5.25
N ALA A 118 6.32 8.17 4.25
CA ALA A 118 4.88 8.44 4.37
C ALA A 118 4.19 8.02 3.07
N ILE A 119 2.96 7.56 3.12
CA ILE A 119 2.16 7.26 1.94
C ILE A 119 1.09 8.33 1.79
N ALA A 120 1.23 9.13 0.73
CA ALA A 120 0.31 10.20 0.36
C ALA A 120 -0.65 9.75 -0.76
N PRO A 121 -1.79 10.41 -0.97
CA PRO A 121 -2.79 10.03 -1.99
C PRO A 121 -2.27 10.06 -3.43
N THR A 122 -1.30 10.90 -3.76
CA THR A 122 -0.67 11.09 -5.09
C THR A 122 -1.65 11.35 -6.24
N ALA A 123 -2.82 11.95 -5.94
CA ALA A 123 -3.94 12.09 -6.86
C ALA A 123 -3.61 12.77 -8.21
N THR A 124 -2.66 13.71 -8.22
CA THR A 124 -2.26 14.43 -9.44
C THR A 124 -0.97 13.90 -10.05
N ILE A 125 0.02 13.61 -9.23
CA ILE A 125 1.34 13.19 -9.73
C ILE A 125 1.32 11.80 -10.35
N SER A 126 0.41 10.92 -9.92
CA SER A 126 0.22 9.60 -10.52
C SER A 126 -0.18 9.67 -11.99
N TYR A 127 -1.07 10.61 -12.35
CA TYR A 127 -1.45 10.86 -13.76
C TYR A 127 -0.28 11.38 -14.60
N ILE A 128 0.57 12.24 -14.03
CA ILE A 128 1.78 12.73 -14.72
C ILE A 128 2.73 11.57 -15.01
N GLN A 129 2.82 10.60 -14.09
CA GLN A 129 3.67 9.42 -14.24
C GLN A 129 3.00 8.28 -15.02
N GLY A 130 1.71 8.36 -15.33
CA GLY A 130 0.96 7.32 -16.02
C GLY A 130 0.83 6.04 -15.19
N CYS A 131 0.57 6.14 -13.89
CA CYS A 131 0.40 4.98 -13.01
C CYS A 131 -0.82 5.15 -12.09
N SER A 132 -1.25 4.07 -11.43
CA SER A 132 -2.33 4.10 -10.45
C SER A 132 -1.97 4.97 -9.24
N GLN A 133 -2.99 5.52 -8.57
CA GLN A 133 -2.79 6.41 -7.43
C GLN A 133 -2.27 5.63 -6.22
N SER A 134 -1.21 6.13 -5.60
CA SER A 134 -0.69 5.64 -4.32
C SER A 134 -0.64 4.10 -4.27
N ILE A 135 -1.26 3.59 -3.22
CA ILE A 135 -1.43 2.15 -2.94
C ILE A 135 -2.82 1.65 -3.33
N GLU A 136 -3.67 2.52 -3.85
CA GLU A 136 -5.08 2.26 -4.04
C GLU A 136 -5.35 1.47 -5.33
N PRO A 137 -6.41 0.66 -5.35
CA PRO A 137 -6.92 0.08 -6.59
C PRO A 137 -7.58 1.16 -7.45
N ASP A 138 -7.61 0.92 -8.76
CA ASP A 138 -8.32 1.79 -9.69
C ASP A 138 -9.81 1.79 -9.40
N TYR A 139 -10.45 2.94 -9.40
CA TYR A 139 -11.88 3.07 -9.13
C TYR A 139 -12.77 2.69 -10.32
N SER A 140 -12.20 2.68 -11.52
CA SER A 140 -12.87 2.28 -12.75
C SER A 140 -11.85 1.83 -13.80
N THR A 141 -12.21 0.87 -14.64
CA THR A 141 -11.35 0.41 -15.74
C THR A 141 -11.34 1.38 -16.93
N LEU A 142 -12.44 2.13 -17.12
CA LEU A 142 -12.59 3.18 -18.13
C LEU A 142 -13.30 4.37 -17.53
N PHE A 143 -12.72 5.56 -17.59
CA PHE A 143 -13.31 6.79 -17.06
C PHE A 143 -12.87 8.03 -17.84
N VAL A 144 -13.57 9.14 -17.64
CA VAL A 144 -13.21 10.45 -18.18
C VAL A 144 -12.53 11.27 -17.10
N TYR A 145 -11.32 11.70 -17.37
CA TYR A 145 -10.56 12.62 -16.52
C TYR A 145 -10.71 14.04 -17.04
N SER A 146 -11.42 14.89 -16.30
CA SER A 146 -11.68 16.28 -16.66
C SER A 146 -10.67 17.20 -16.00
N THR A 147 -10.06 18.10 -16.80
CA THR A 147 -9.11 19.13 -16.36
C THR A 147 -9.51 20.47 -16.94
N LEU A 148 -8.83 21.53 -16.52
CA LEU A 148 -8.99 22.87 -17.15
C LEU A 148 -8.61 22.87 -18.64
N SER A 149 -7.78 21.93 -19.08
CA SER A 149 -7.33 21.79 -20.48
C SER A 149 -8.24 20.91 -21.34
N GLY A 150 -9.26 20.29 -20.77
CA GLY A 150 -10.20 19.41 -21.48
C GLY A 150 -10.46 18.08 -20.77
N GLU A 151 -11.17 17.22 -21.48
CA GLU A 151 -11.53 15.88 -21.02
C GLU A 151 -10.70 14.82 -21.73
N PHE A 152 -10.20 13.88 -20.97
CA PHE A 152 -9.35 12.79 -21.44
C PHE A 152 -9.97 11.45 -21.04
N THR A 153 -10.20 10.58 -22.03
CA THR A 153 -10.63 9.21 -21.75
C THR A 153 -9.43 8.39 -21.29
N MET A 154 -9.51 7.90 -20.07
CA MET A 154 -8.50 7.03 -19.46
C MET A 154 -9.00 5.60 -19.44
N ILE A 155 -8.11 4.67 -19.73
CA ILE A 155 -8.40 3.23 -19.67
C ILE A 155 -7.23 2.51 -19.02
N ASN A 156 -7.51 1.47 -18.24
CA ASN A 156 -6.48 0.65 -17.64
C ASN A 156 -5.73 -0.11 -18.75
N GLU A 157 -4.44 0.20 -18.93
CA GLU A 157 -3.60 -0.38 -19.99
C GLU A 157 -3.41 -1.90 -19.85
N TYR A 158 -3.36 -2.39 -18.60
CA TYR A 158 -3.22 -3.83 -18.31
C TYR A 158 -4.46 -4.61 -18.72
N PHE A 159 -5.65 -4.02 -18.53
CA PHE A 159 -6.90 -4.58 -19.03
C PHE A 159 -6.89 -4.66 -20.56
N VAL A 160 -6.45 -3.59 -21.24
CA VAL A 160 -6.34 -3.57 -22.69
C VAL A 160 -5.40 -4.67 -23.19
N GLU A 161 -4.24 -4.83 -22.54
CA GLU A 161 -3.29 -5.89 -22.90
C GLU A 161 -3.86 -7.28 -22.66
N ALA A 162 -4.52 -7.51 -21.53
CA ALA A 162 -5.17 -8.78 -21.22
C ALA A 162 -6.29 -9.12 -22.21
N ALA A 163 -7.15 -8.14 -22.55
CA ALA A 163 -8.21 -8.30 -23.53
C ALA A 163 -7.68 -8.57 -24.93
N LYS A 164 -6.56 -7.95 -25.33
CA LYS A 164 -5.87 -8.25 -26.60
C LYS A 164 -5.31 -9.66 -26.63
N LYS A 165 -4.66 -10.10 -25.55
CA LYS A 165 -4.14 -11.48 -25.45
C LYS A 165 -5.26 -12.52 -25.57
N LYS A 166 -6.45 -12.24 -25.05
CA LYS A 166 -7.64 -13.10 -25.14
C LYS A 166 -8.40 -12.92 -26.47
N GLY A 167 -8.01 -11.99 -27.34
CA GLY A 167 -8.65 -11.75 -28.65
C GLY A 167 -10.02 -11.10 -28.56
N ILE A 168 -10.39 -10.52 -27.44
CA ILE A 168 -11.71 -9.88 -27.20
C ILE A 168 -11.66 -8.36 -27.27
N TRP A 169 -10.47 -7.77 -27.41
CA TRP A 169 -10.33 -6.31 -27.51
C TRP A 169 -10.93 -5.80 -28.83
N GLY A 170 -11.92 -4.93 -28.74
CA GLY A 170 -12.60 -4.36 -29.90
C GLY A 170 -13.65 -3.33 -29.51
N LYS A 171 -14.33 -2.81 -30.54
CA LYS A 171 -15.34 -1.76 -30.37
C LYS A 171 -16.47 -2.20 -29.43
N ASP A 172 -16.93 -3.43 -29.57
CA ASP A 172 -18.06 -3.95 -28.78
C ASP A 172 -17.71 -3.99 -27.28
N LEU A 173 -16.48 -4.40 -26.93
CA LEU A 173 -16.01 -4.40 -25.53
C LEU A 173 -15.90 -2.97 -24.99
N VAL A 174 -15.40 -2.02 -25.79
CA VAL A 174 -15.29 -0.61 -25.38
C VAL A 174 -16.69 -0.01 -25.12
N GLU A 175 -17.67 -0.29 -26.00
CA GLU A 175 -19.04 0.18 -25.81
C GLU A 175 -19.71 -0.48 -24.60
N ALA A 176 -19.45 -1.76 -24.35
CA ALA A 176 -19.92 -2.44 -23.12
C ALA A 176 -19.32 -1.81 -21.85
N LEU A 177 -18.02 -1.51 -21.85
CA LEU A 177 -17.36 -0.82 -20.73
C LEU A 177 -17.94 0.58 -20.49
N LYS A 178 -18.19 1.35 -21.56
CA LYS A 178 -18.82 2.67 -21.42
C LYS A 178 -20.24 2.59 -20.83
N ALA A 179 -21.03 1.61 -21.31
CA ALA A 179 -22.39 1.39 -20.82
C ALA A 179 -22.44 0.95 -19.33
N ALA A 180 -21.34 0.35 -18.86
CA ALA A 180 -21.15 -0.10 -17.47
C ALA A 180 -20.31 0.87 -16.61
N ASP A 181 -20.10 2.10 -17.07
CA ASP A 181 -19.27 3.11 -16.37
C ASP A 181 -17.86 2.59 -15.98
N GLY A 182 -17.30 1.69 -16.83
CA GLY A 182 -16.00 1.07 -16.63
C GLY A 182 -15.96 -0.07 -15.60
N ASP A 183 -17.11 -0.54 -15.14
CA ASP A 183 -17.21 -1.67 -14.21
C ASP A 183 -17.14 -3.00 -14.98
N VAL A 184 -16.05 -3.72 -14.84
CA VAL A 184 -15.84 -5.03 -15.48
C VAL A 184 -16.74 -6.13 -14.92
N MET A 185 -17.25 -5.97 -13.69
CA MET A 185 -18.17 -6.94 -13.07
C MET A 185 -19.58 -6.89 -13.69
N SER A 186 -19.95 -5.76 -14.31
CA SER A 186 -21.24 -5.54 -14.93
C SER A 186 -21.34 -5.93 -16.39
N ILE A 187 -20.23 -6.42 -16.99
CA ILE A 187 -20.18 -6.85 -18.39
C ILE A 187 -19.85 -8.34 -18.53
N ASN A 188 -20.19 -8.92 -19.68
CA ASN A 188 -19.97 -10.35 -19.93
C ASN A 188 -18.49 -10.61 -20.28
N LEU A 189 -17.70 -10.92 -19.27
CA LEU A 189 -16.29 -11.34 -19.39
C LEU A 189 -16.10 -12.69 -18.71
N ASP A 190 -14.98 -13.37 -19.01
CA ASP A 190 -14.60 -14.55 -18.26
C ASP A 190 -14.23 -14.19 -16.80
N GLU A 191 -14.42 -15.15 -15.89
CA GLU A 191 -14.23 -14.96 -14.46
C GLU A 191 -12.79 -14.56 -14.08
N GLU A 192 -11.80 -14.97 -14.88
CA GLU A 192 -10.40 -14.63 -14.65
C GLU A 192 -10.19 -13.13 -14.82
N LEU A 193 -10.66 -12.54 -15.94
CA LEU A 193 -10.58 -11.10 -16.18
C LEU A 193 -11.37 -10.30 -15.16
N GLN A 194 -12.60 -10.74 -14.84
CA GLN A 194 -13.40 -10.08 -13.82
C GLN A 194 -12.69 -10.06 -12.47
N ARG A 195 -12.07 -11.17 -12.06
CA ARG A 195 -11.34 -11.27 -10.80
C ARG A 195 -10.08 -10.41 -10.78
N GLU A 196 -9.33 -10.38 -11.88
CA GLU A 196 -8.07 -9.63 -11.99
C GLU A 196 -8.29 -8.13 -12.02
N PHE A 197 -9.35 -7.67 -12.70
CA PHE A 197 -9.62 -6.25 -12.92
C PHE A 197 -10.76 -5.68 -12.06
N LYS A 198 -11.00 -6.27 -10.90
CA LYS A 198 -11.89 -5.68 -9.89
C LYS A 198 -11.49 -4.25 -9.59
N THR A 199 -12.49 -3.36 -9.59
CA THR A 199 -12.30 -1.97 -9.21
C THR A 199 -12.34 -1.79 -7.69
N ALA A 200 -11.98 -0.61 -7.22
CA ALA A 200 -11.98 -0.26 -5.81
C ALA A 200 -13.31 -0.56 -5.09
N PHE A 201 -14.43 -0.45 -5.81
CA PHE A 201 -15.76 -0.72 -5.27
C PHE A 201 -16.11 -2.22 -5.19
N ASP A 202 -15.34 -3.10 -5.83
CA ASP A 202 -15.55 -4.55 -5.87
C ASP A 202 -14.54 -5.31 -5.00
N ILE A 203 -13.52 -4.61 -4.51
CA ILE A 203 -12.52 -5.14 -3.59
C ILE A 203 -13.05 -5.03 -2.17
N GLU A 204 -12.90 -6.12 -1.41
CA GLU A 204 -13.28 -6.13 -0.01
C GLU A 204 -12.44 -5.12 0.80
N PRO A 205 -13.06 -4.16 1.51
CA PRO A 205 -12.32 -3.16 2.28
C PRO A 205 -11.37 -3.74 3.32
N THR A 206 -11.65 -4.93 3.85
CA THR A 206 -10.77 -5.63 4.78
C THR A 206 -9.41 -5.96 4.16
N ILE A 207 -9.35 -6.30 2.88
CA ILE A 207 -8.10 -6.53 2.15
C ILE A 207 -7.27 -5.24 2.06
N LEU A 208 -7.92 -4.09 1.85
CA LEU A 208 -7.24 -2.79 1.85
C LEU A 208 -6.65 -2.47 3.23
N LEU A 209 -7.42 -2.72 4.28
CA LEU A 209 -7.01 -2.52 5.67
C LEU A 209 -5.86 -3.46 6.06
N ASP A 210 -5.95 -4.74 5.70
CA ASP A 210 -4.90 -5.73 5.98
C ASP A 210 -3.59 -5.36 5.25
N ALA A 211 -3.69 -4.92 3.98
CA ALA A 211 -2.53 -4.46 3.23
C ALA A 211 -1.92 -3.17 3.81
N ALA A 212 -2.75 -2.25 4.32
CA ALA A 212 -2.29 -1.06 5.04
C ALA A 212 -1.57 -1.44 6.34
N ALA A 213 -2.13 -2.35 7.12
CA ALA A 213 -1.51 -2.86 8.35
C ALA A 213 -0.15 -3.54 8.07
N GLU A 214 -0.04 -4.30 6.97
CA GLU A 214 1.24 -4.90 6.56
C GLU A 214 2.30 -3.86 6.18
N ARG A 215 1.91 -2.77 5.51
CA ARG A 215 2.82 -1.66 5.14
C ARG A 215 3.19 -0.79 6.32
N GLN A 216 2.22 -0.47 7.20
CA GLN A 216 2.41 0.46 8.31
C GLN A 216 3.51 0.03 9.29
N LYS A 217 3.79 -1.26 9.41
CA LYS A 217 4.92 -1.79 10.21
C LYS A 217 6.27 -1.18 9.83
N TRP A 218 6.41 -0.72 8.60
CA TRP A 218 7.68 -0.27 8.01
C TRP A 218 7.75 1.25 7.78
N ILE A 219 6.70 1.98 8.12
CA ILE A 219 6.55 3.40 7.84
C ILE A 219 6.61 4.19 9.15
N ASP A 220 7.40 5.26 9.18
CA ASP A 220 7.57 6.13 10.35
C ASP A 220 6.55 7.28 10.43
N MET A 221 5.72 7.43 9.40
CA MET A 221 4.61 8.38 9.35
C MET A 221 3.29 7.68 9.01
N GLY A 222 2.26 8.45 8.68
CA GLY A 222 0.96 7.92 8.31
C GLY A 222 0.87 7.40 6.88
N GLU A 223 -0.10 6.54 6.67
CA GLU A 223 -0.56 6.05 5.38
C GLU A 223 -1.96 6.60 5.09
N SER A 224 -2.11 7.31 3.97
CA SER A 224 -3.43 7.72 3.48
C SER A 224 -4.12 6.53 2.83
N LEU A 225 -5.34 6.24 3.25
CA LEU A 225 -6.13 5.11 2.76
C LEU A 225 -7.58 5.54 2.54
N ASN A 226 -8.08 5.30 1.33
CA ASN A 226 -9.50 5.41 1.03
C ASN A 226 -10.17 4.05 1.14
N LEU A 227 -11.32 4.00 1.80
CA LEU A 227 -12.17 2.82 1.85
C LEU A 227 -13.41 3.07 1.00
N TYR A 228 -13.61 2.21 0.02
CA TYR A 228 -14.70 2.34 -0.95
C TYR A 228 -15.90 1.52 -0.51
N ASN A 229 -17.09 2.10 -0.58
CA ASN A 229 -18.32 1.46 -0.13
C ASN A 229 -19.47 1.72 -1.11
N LYS A 230 -20.05 0.66 -1.66
CA LYS A 230 -21.28 0.71 -2.50
C LYS A 230 -22.56 0.79 -1.67
N GLY A 231 -22.50 0.47 -0.38
CA GLY A 231 -23.67 0.32 0.48
C GLY A 231 -23.92 1.48 1.43
N THR A 232 -25.13 1.55 1.96
CA THR A 232 -25.57 2.52 2.97
C THR A 232 -25.80 1.88 4.35
N SER A 233 -25.37 0.62 4.54
CA SER A 233 -25.55 -0.13 5.78
C SER A 233 -24.64 0.42 6.89
N LEU A 234 -25.24 0.94 7.96
CA LEU A 234 -24.52 1.37 9.16
C LEU A 234 -23.77 0.22 9.84
N LYS A 235 -24.33 -0.99 9.80
CA LYS A 235 -23.68 -2.18 10.34
C LYS A 235 -22.37 -2.46 9.57
N TYR A 236 -22.44 -2.49 8.24
CA TYR A 236 -21.27 -2.71 7.40
C TYR A 236 -20.17 -1.66 7.66
N LEU A 237 -20.56 -0.38 7.75
CA LEU A 237 -19.64 0.70 8.07
C LEU A 237 -18.99 0.51 9.44
N ASN A 238 -19.78 0.16 10.46
CA ASN A 238 -19.27 -0.13 11.80
C ASN A 238 -18.29 -1.31 11.79
N ASP A 239 -18.63 -2.41 11.13
CA ASP A 239 -17.80 -3.60 11.06
C ASP A 239 -16.44 -3.30 10.38
N MET A 240 -16.47 -2.48 9.33
CA MET A 240 -15.28 -2.01 8.63
C MET A 240 -14.38 -1.16 9.54
N TYR A 241 -14.94 -0.20 10.28
CA TYR A 241 -14.17 0.62 11.23
C TYR A 241 -13.64 -0.20 12.41
N MET A 242 -14.41 -1.16 12.90
CA MET A 242 -13.95 -2.07 13.96
C MET A 242 -12.82 -2.98 13.50
N HIS A 243 -12.83 -3.41 12.21
CA HIS A 243 -11.71 -4.16 11.63
C HIS A 243 -10.46 -3.28 11.50
N ALA A 244 -10.63 -2.01 11.14
CA ALA A 244 -9.53 -1.05 11.02
C ALA A 244 -8.87 -0.71 12.37
N TRP A 245 -9.66 -0.73 13.45
CA TRP A 245 -9.18 -0.49 14.81
C TRP A 245 -8.33 -1.65 15.31
#